data_9ab5ccd7971349534add76491db8bcaf
#
_entry.id   9ab5ccd7971349534add76491db8bcaf
#
_cell.length_a   1.000
_cell.length_b   1.000
_cell.length_c   1.000
_cell.angle_alpha   90.00
_cell.angle_beta   90.00
_cell.angle_gamma   90.00
#
_symmetry.space_group_name_H-M   'P 1'
#
loop_
_entity.id
_entity.type
_entity.pdbx_description
1 polymer ?
#
loop_
_entity_poly.entity_id
_entity_poly.type
_entity_poly.pdbx_seq_one_letter_code
_entity_poly.pdbx_strand_id
1 'polypeptide(L)'
;LFGLTLTVSISWLAVIDKLGATTLSIMSRIAAKYHKWVEQRKQEQVTKKRLESRKKVLDIHIEKEARRTPPKIKAPAVKKPVKSARVEKEKQGTLFAPSSIKELPAIGLLDAWQETNDSGFSKESLEAMSKLLELKLKDFGIEIEVTAVNPGPVITRFEVQPAPGIKVSRISNLAKDLARSLAVISVRVVEVIPGKTVIGIEIP
;
A
#
# COMPACT_ATOMS: atom_id res chain seq x y z
N LEU A 1 2.50 86.36 20.72
CA LEU A 1 3.24 85.13 20.36
C LEU A 1 4.74 85.37 20.11
N PHE A 2 5.12 86.50 19.51
CA PHE A 2 6.52 86.87 19.24
C PHE A 2 7.34 87.23 20.50
N GLY A 3 6.68 87.73 21.54
CA GLY A 3 7.34 88.08 22.81
C GLY A 3 7.82 86.90 23.67
N LEU A 4 7.18 85.71 23.52
CA LEU A 4 7.51 84.55 24.30
C LEU A 4 8.72 83.75 23.77
N THR A 5 9.09 84.01 22.51
CA THR A 5 10.23 83.36 21.86
C THR A 5 11.57 83.99 22.17
N LEU A 6 11.55 85.24 22.68
CA LEU A 6 12.78 85.98 23.06
C LEU A 6 13.31 85.63 24.43
N THR A 7 12.48 85.09 25.33
CA THR A 7 12.87 84.69 26.71
C THR A 7 13.35 83.27 26.87
N VAL A 8 12.98 82.41 25.93
CA VAL A 8 13.46 81.01 25.89
C VAL A 8 14.11 80.81 24.51
N SER A 9 15.39 80.61 24.48
CA SER A 9 16.19 80.35 23.26
C SER A 9 15.79 79.04 22.60
N ILE A 10 14.53 78.93 22.17
CA ILE A 10 14.01 77.76 21.45
C ILE A 10 14.38 77.91 19.99
N SER A 11 15.34 77.13 19.53
CA SER A 11 15.64 77.02 18.11
C SER A 11 14.49 76.32 17.37
N TRP A 12 13.72 77.12 16.64
CA TRP A 12 12.61 76.59 15.78
C TRP A 12 13.07 75.50 14.84
N LEU A 13 14.31 75.56 14.39
CA LEU A 13 14.96 74.51 13.59
C LEU A 13 15.00 73.17 14.33
N ALA A 14 15.38 73.17 15.60
CA ALA A 14 15.43 71.95 16.40
C ALA A 14 14.02 71.36 16.71
N VAL A 15 12.99 72.18 16.77
CA VAL A 15 11.61 71.75 16.90
C VAL A 15 11.09 71.09 15.62
N ILE A 16 11.41 71.71 14.47
CA ILE A 16 11.02 71.17 13.15
C ILE A 16 11.75 69.82 12.89
N ASP A 17 13.05 69.71 13.22
CA ASP A 17 13.81 68.45 13.08
C ASP A 17 13.25 67.33 13.96
N LYS A 18 12.94 67.66 15.23
CA LYS A 18 12.29 66.64 16.13
C LYS A 18 10.91 66.24 15.64
N LEU A 19 10.09 67.18 15.17
CA LEU A 19 8.78 66.87 14.56
C LEU A 19 8.94 66.03 13.29
N GLY A 20 9.88 66.36 12.42
CA GLY A 20 10.19 65.57 11.23
C GLY A 20 10.69 64.19 11.56
N ALA A 21 11.59 64.04 12.50
CA ALA A 21 12.10 62.72 12.94
C ALA A 21 10.99 61.85 13.57
N THR A 22 10.07 62.44 14.37
CA THR A 22 8.96 61.71 14.99
C THR A 22 7.95 61.28 13.93
N THR A 23 7.58 62.12 12.99
CA THR A 23 6.64 61.78 11.92
C THR A 23 7.21 60.68 11.00
N LEU A 24 8.47 60.74 10.62
CA LEU A 24 9.15 59.71 9.85
C LEU A 24 9.23 58.37 10.64
N SER A 25 9.50 58.42 11.94
CA SER A 25 9.53 57.21 12.78
C SER A 25 8.14 56.56 12.92
N ILE A 26 7.09 57.35 13.03
CA ILE A 26 5.70 56.86 13.10
C ILE A 26 5.31 56.23 11.73
N MET A 27 5.66 56.90 10.67
CA MET A 27 5.36 56.44 9.29
C MET A 27 6.09 55.13 8.98
N SER A 28 7.34 54.98 9.39
CA SER A 28 8.10 53.74 9.25
C SER A 28 7.52 52.57 10.04
N ARG A 29 7.07 52.85 11.29
CA ARG A 29 6.36 51.83 12.14
C ARG A 29 5.04 51.40 11.53
N ILE A 30 4.26 52.32 10.94
CA ILE A 30 3.00 51.98 10.28
C ILE A 30 3.28 51.16 9.02
N ALA A 31 4.26 51.56 8.22
CA ALA A 31 4.68 50.82 7.03
C ALA A 31 5.15 49.39 7.39
N ALA A 32 5.95 49.23 8.43
CA ALA A 32 6.42 47.93 8.91
C ALA A 32 5.24 47.04 9.40
N LYS A 33 4.27 47.61 10.10
CA LYS A 33 3.06 46.87 10.49
C LYS A 33 2.22 46.45 9.27
N TYR A 34 2.07 47.35 8.31
CA TYR A 34 1.34 47.06 7.08
C TYR A 34 2.01 45.94 6.27
N HIS A 35 3.33 45.99 6.12
CA HIS A 35 4.09 44.91 5.43
C HIS A 35 3.93 43.58 6.14
N LYS A 36 4.06 43.51 7.47
CA LYS A 36 3.85 42.29 8.23
C LYS A 36 2.41 41.73 8.06
N TRP A 37 1.42 42.60 8.08
CA TRP A 37 0.02 42.20 7.89
C TRP A 37 -0.23 41.63 6.47
N VAL A 38 0.33 42.26 5.44
CA VAL A 38 0.23 41.78 4.05
C VAL A 38 0.94 40.43 3.88
N GLU A 39 2.13 40.26 4.48
CA GLU A 39 2.85 38.98 4.46
C GLU A 39 2.09 37.87 5.18
N GLN A 40 1.53 38.15 6.35
CA GLN A 40 0.69 37.19 7.07
C GLN A 40 -0.53 36.76 6.24
N ARG A 41 -1.23 37.68 5.61
CA ARG A 41 -2.35 37.35 4.72
C ARG A 41 -1.93 36.51 3.52
N LYS A 42 -0.78 36.80 2.92
CA LYS A 42 -0.21 35.98 1.83
C LYS A 42 0.11 34.55 2.29
N GLN A 43 0.71 34.43 3.47
CA GLN A 43 1.02 33.10 4.05
C GLN A 43 -0.25 32.31 4.39
N GLU A 44 -1.26 32.94 4.95
CA GLU A 44 -2.55 32.29 5.22
C GLU A 44 -3.25 31.83 3.93
N GLN A 45 -3.20 32.61 2.85
CA GLN A 45 -3.74 32.19 1.57
C GLN A 45 -2.98 31.02 0.95
N VAL A 46 -1.66 30.99 1.05
CA VAL A 46 -0.83 29.88 0.58
C VAL A 46 -1.09 28.62 1.39
N THR A 47 -1.21 28.73 2.71
CA THR A 47 -1.53 27.59 3.57
C THR A 47 -2.92 27.05 3.32
N LYS A 48 -3.95 27.92 3.14
CA LYS A 48 -5.30 27.50 2.76
C LYS A 48 -5.32 26.76 1.42
N LYS A 49 -4.67 27.31 0.39
CA LYS A 49 -4.56 26.63 -0.92
C LYS A 49 -3.87 25.27 -0.84
N ARG A 50 -2.81 25.14 0.00
CA ARG A 50 -2.12 23.87 0.23
C ARG A 50 -3.00 22.85 0.96
N LEU A 51 -3.80 23.30 1.92
CA LEU A 51 -4.75 22.44 2.63
C LEU A 51 -5.87 21.96 1.71
N GLU A 52 -6.42 22.84 0.87
CA GLU A 52 -7.45 22.47 -0.11
C GLU A 52 -6.91 21.48 -1.17
N SER A 53 -5.70 21.72 -1.67
CA SER A 53 -5.09 20.78 -2.61
C SER A 53 -4.85 19.41 -1.98
N ARG A 54 -4.40 19.36 -0.71
CA ARG A 54 -4.24 18.09 0.02
C ARG A 54 -5.58 17.38 0.24
N LYS A 55 -6.64 18.12 0.60
CA LYS A 55 -7.99 17.54 0.74
C LYS A 55 -8.47 16.95 -0.58
N LYS A 56 -8.34 17.69 -1.70
CA LYS A 56 -8.72 17.17 -3.02
C LYS A 56 -7.98 15.90 -3.41
N VAL A 57 -6.66 15.82 -3.13
CA VAL A 57 -5.87 14.61 -3.39
C VAL A 57 -6.33 13.45 -2.52
N LEU A 58 -6.65 13.71 -1.25
CA LEU A 58 -7.18 12.71 -0.33
C LEU A 58 -8.56 12.19 -0.78
N ASP A 59 -9.46 13.08 -1.17
CA ASP A 59 -10.80 12.72 -1.64
C ASP A 59 -10.73 11.86 -2.91
N ILE A 60 -9.86 12.24 -3.87
CA ILE A 60 -9.62 11.44 -5.08
C ILE A 60 -9.04 10.06 -4.73
N HIS A 61 -8.18 9.98 -3.70
CA HIS A 61 -7.59 8.71 -3.28
C HIS A 61 -8.63 7.81 -2.61
N ILE A 62 -9.46 8.37 -1.74
CA ILE A 62 -10.57 7.65 -1.09
C ILE A 62 -11.58 7.17 -2.13
N GLU A 63 -11.91 8.00 -3.12
CA GLU A 63 -12.84 7.61 -4.19
C GLU A 63 -12.27 6.51 -5.08
N LYS A 64 -10.98 6.54 -5.39
CA LYS A 64 -10.30 5.46 -6.10
C LYS A 64 -10.28 4.16 -5.30
N GLU A 65 -10.04 4.22 -4.00
CA GLU A 65 -10.09 3.03 -3.14
C GLU A 65 -11.52 2.47 -3.01
N ALA A 66 -12.52 3.32 -2.90
CA ALA A 66 -13.92 2.89 -2.83
C ALA A 66 -14.42 2.23 -4.13
N ARG A 67 -13.86 2.61 -5.28
CA ARG A 67 -14.17 2.00 -6.59
C ARG A 67 -13.38 0.72 -6.87
N ARG A 68 -12.38 0.36 -6.03
CA ARG A 68 -11.62 -0.87 -6.19
C ARG A 68 -12.47 -2.09 -5.87
N THR A 69 -12.61 -2.98 -6.81
CA THR A 69 -13.16 -4.31 -6.54
C THR A 69 -12.11 -5.12 -5.78
N PRO A 70 -12.47 -5.76 -4.65
CA PRO A 70 -11.51 -6.61 -3.94
C PRO A 70 -11.00 -7.74 -4.84
N PRO A 71 -9.74 -8.17 -4.69
CA PRO A 71 -9.17 -9.23 -5.51
C PRO A 71 -10.00 -10.51 -5.38
N LYS A 72 -10.22 -11.20 -6.50
CA LYS A 72 -10.99 -12.44 -6.52
C LYS A 72 -10.16 -13.58 -5.93
N ILE A 73 -10.43 -13.94 -4.68
CA ILE A 73 -9.78 -15.08 -4.02
C ILE A 73 -10.44 -16.35 -4.52
N LYS A 74 -9.67 -17.19 -5.21
CA LYS A 74 -10.12 -18.51 -5.67
C LYS A 74 -9.69 -19.52 -4.61
N ALA A 75 -10.62 -19.94 -3.75
CA ALA A 75 -10.38 -21.06 -2.86
C ALA A 75 -9.97 -22.29 -3.67
N PRO A 76 -8.92 -23.04 -3.27
CA PRO A 76 -8.57 -24.28 -3.92
C PRO A 76 -9.77 -25.23 -3.85
N ALA A 77 -10.21 -25.75 -5.00
CA ALA A 77 -11.24 -26.78 -5.03
C ALA A 77 -10.64 -28.06 -4.45
N VAL A 78 -10.89 -28.33 -3.19
CA VAL A 78 -10.52 -29.60 -2.54
C VAL A 78 -11.37 -30.67 -3.21
N LYS A 79 -10.83 -31.33 -4.23
CA LYS A 79 -11.44 -32.53 -4.78
C LYS A 79 -11.37 -33.62 -3.72
N LYS A 80 -12.49 -33.97 -3.11
CA LYS A 80 -12.55 -35.13 -2.20
C LYS A 80 -12.03 -36.34 -2.96
N PRO A 81 -11.09 -37.10 -2.39
CA PRO A 81 -10.57 -38.29 -3.05
C PRO A 81 -11.73 -39.28 -3.32
N VAL A 82 -11.89 -39.67 -4.56
CA VAL A 82 -12.87 -40.67 -4.95
C VAL A 82 -12.43 -41.98 -4.32
N LYS A 83 -13.26 -42.55 -3.43
CA LYS A 83 -13.00 -43.86 -2.82
C LYS A 83 -12.86 -44.89 -3.96
N SER A 84 -11.71 -45.52 -4.08
CA SER A 84 -11.51 -46.54 -5.11
C SER A 84 -12.22 -47.81 -4.70
N ALA A 85 -12.81 -48.53 -5.67
CA ALA A 85 -13.47 -49.80 -5.46
C ALA A 85 -12.55 -50.87 -4.80
N ARG A 86 -11.23 -50.71 -4.95
CA ARG A 86 -10.22 -51.54 -4.31
C ARG A 86 -10.18 -51.33 -2.79
N VAL A 87 -10.23 -50.06 -2.32
CA VAL A 87 -10.27 -49.72 -0.89
C VAL A 87 -11.50 -50.30 -0.22
N GLU A 88 -12.65 -50.33 -0.92
CA GLU A 88 -13.88 -50.93 -0.38
C GLU A 88 -13.79 -52.46 -0.30
N LYS A 89 -13.20 -53.12 -1.30
CA LYS A 89 -12.95 -54.56 -1.29
C LYS A 89 -11.96 -55.00 -0.21
N GLU A 90 -10.92 -54.22 0.03
CA GLU A 90 -9.92 -54.54 1.05
C GLU A 90 -10.41 -54.25 2.48
N LYS A 91 -11.38 -53.37 2.68
CA LYS A 91 -12.07 -53.15 3.94
C LYS A 91 -13.03 -54.31 4.31
N GLN A 92 -13.57 -55.01 3.35
CA GLN A 92 -14.30 -56.25 3.56
C GLN A 92 -13.26 -57.35 3.74
N GLY A 93 -12.82 -57.59 4.98
CA GLY A 93 -11.88 -58.67 5.29
C GLY A 93 -12.42 -59.99 4.76
N THR A 94 -11.66 -60.65 3.87
CA THR A 94 -11.96 -62.02 3.43
C THR A 94 -11.73 -62.95 4.61
N LEU A 95 -12.76 -63.71 5.01
CA LEU A 95 -12.67 -64.70 6.08
C LEU A 95 -11.66 -65.83 5.81
N PHE A 96 -11.24 -65.99 4.56
CA PHE A 96 -10.21 -66.94 4.09
C PHE A 96 -9.27 -66.23 3.18
N ALA A 97 -8.15 -65.77 3.68
CA ALA A 97 -7.08 -65.18 2.84
C ALA A 97 -6.27 -66.33 2.24
N PRO A 98 -6.16 -66.44 0.88
CA PRO A 98 -5.19 -67.33 0.30
C PRO A 98 -3.79 -66.81 0.63
N SER A 99 -2.99 -67.62 1.26
CA SER A 99 -1.56 -67.32 1.58
C SER A 99 -0.69 -67.33 0.34
N SER A 100 -0.86 -66.36 -0.54
CA SER A 100 0.04 -66.17 -1.67
C SER A 100 1.08 -65.10 -1.32
N ILE A 101 2.33 -65.54 -1.30
CA ILE A 101 3.54 -64.77 -0.98
C ILE A 101 3.81 -63.57 -1.93
N LYS A 102 2.86 -63.23 -2.83
CA LYS A 102 2.98 -62.19 -3.83
C LYS A 102 1.96 -61.07 -3.70
N GLU A 103 1.24 -60.96 -2.61
CA GLU A 103 0.29 -59.88 -2.42
C GLU A 103 0.98 -58.61 -1.90
N LEU A 104 0.62 -57.48 -2.53
CA LEU A 104 1.01 -56.17 -2.05
C LEU A 104 0.52 -55.97 -0.61
N PRO A 105 1.27 -55.21 0.23
CA PRO A 105 0.82 -54.89 1.57
C PRO A 105 -0.60 -54.30 1.58
N ALA A 106 -1.40 -54.65 2.56
CA ALA A 106 -2.79 -54.18 2.70
C ALA A 106 -2.79 -52.65 2.85
N ILE A 107 -3.72 -51.99 2.17
CA ILE A 107 -3.90 -50.53 2.27
C ILE A 107 -4.24 -50.08 3.69
N GLY A 108 -4.79 -50.96 4.51
CA GLY A 108 -5.07 -50.71 5.92
C GLY A 108 -3.84 -50.47 6.82
N LEU A 109 -2.63 -50.71 6.31
CA LEU A 109 -1.37 -50.34 6.95
C LEU A 109 -1.01 -48.85 6.80
N LEU A 110 -1.71 -48.15 5.89
CA LEU A 110 -1.54 -46.70 5.72
C LEU A 110 -2.49 -45.95 6.64
N ASP A 111 -2.01 -44.92 7.27
CA ASP A 111 -2.86 -44.06 8.08
C ASP A 111 -3.96 -43.41 7.20
N ALA A 112 -5.17 -43.34 7.77
CA ALA A 112 -6.25 -42.64 7.09
C ALA A 112 -5.93 -41.16 6.97
N TRP A 113 -6.06 -40.63 5.77
CA TRP A 113 -5.88 -39.18 5.54
C TRP A 113 -6.90 -38.42 6.39
N GLN A 114 -6.40 -37.55 7.26
CA GLN A 114 -7.21 -36.65 8.06
C GLN A 114 -7.31 -35.33 7.29
N GLU A 115 -8.56 -34.86 7.09
CA GLU A 115 -8.77 -33.48 6.57
C GLU A 115 -8.25 -32.49 7.61
N THR A 116 -7.01 -32.07 7.47
CA THR A 116 -6.55 -30.87 8.16
C THR A 116 -7.17 -29.68 7.42
N ASN A 117 -8.13 -29.01 8.07
CA ASN A 117 -8.71 -27.75 7.58
C ASN A 117 -7.70 -26.59 7.64
N ASP A 118 -6.43 -26.92 7.66
CA ASP A 118 -5.32 -25.96 7.66
C ASP A 118 -5.08 -25.45 6.21
N SER A 119 -6.11 -24.81 5.67
CA SER A 119 -5.87 -23.87 4.57
C SER A 119 -5.12 -22.68 5.17
N GLY A 120 -3.79 -22.75 5.12
CA GLY A 120 -2.84 -21.93 5.89
C GLY A 120 -2.97 -20.40 5.80
N PHE A 121 -3.96 -19.87 5.07
CA PHE A 121 -4.19 -18.44 5.02
C PHE A 121 -5.69 -18.13 5.05
N SER A 122 -6.12 -17.32 6.02
CA SER A 122 -7.48 -16.80 6.02
C SER A 122 -7.67 -15.83 4.83
N LYS A 123 -8.91 -15.63 4.43
CA LYS A 123 -9.25 -14.72 3.33
C LYS A 123 -8.73 -13.29 3.62
N GLU A 124 -8.87 -12.87 4.88
CA GLU A 124 -8.42 -11.55 5.35
C GLU A 124 -6.90 -11.41 5.27
N SER A 125 -6.15 -12.48 5.60
CA SER A 125 -4.69 -12.46 5.49
C SER A 125 -4.22 -12.38 4.04
N LEU A 126 -4.91 -13.05 3.11
CA LEU A 126 -4.60 -12.97 1.67
C LEU A 126 -4.90 -11.58 1.10
N GLU A 127 -5.99 -10.94 1.54
CA GLU A 127 -6.30 -9.56 1.17
C GLU A 127 -5.27 -8.57 1.73
N ALA A 128 -4.85 -8.76 2.98
CA ALA A 128 -3.80 -7.95 3.59
C ALA A 128 -2.45 -8.10 2.85
N MET A 129 -2.08 -9.33 2.49
CA MET A 129 -0.86 -9.61 1.72
C MET A 129 -0.93 -8.99 0.32
N SER A 130 -2.09 -9.01 -0.34
CA SER A 130 -2.31 -8.36 -1.64
C SER A 130 -2.04 -6.86 -1.56
N LYS A 131 -2.59 -6.18 -0.57
CA LYS A 131 -2.37 -4.75 -0.34
C LYS A 131 -0.90 -4.44 0.01
N LEU A 132 -0.27 -5.29 0.82
CA LEU A 132 1.14 -5.15 1.15
C LEU A 132 2.02 -5.29 -0.10
N LEU A 133 1.73 -6.25 -0.97
CA LEU A 133 2.44 -6.46 -2.24
C LEU A 133 2.33 -5.23 -3.16
N GLU A 134 1.12 -4.67 -3.31
CA GLU A 134 0.90 -3.43 -4.07
C GLU A 134 1.70 -2.26 -3.49
N LEU A 135 1.66 -2.10 -2.16
CA LEU A 135 2.38 -1.03 -1.47
C LEU A 135 3.89 -1.15 -1.68
N LYS A 136 4.45 -2.34 -1.51
CA LYS A 136 5.89 -2.58 -1.68
C LYS A 136 6.36 -2.35 -3.11
N LEU A 137 5.61 -2.78 -4.11
CA LEU A 137 5.94 -2.50 -5.50
C LEU A 137 5.81 -1.01 -5.84
N LYS A 138 4.86 -0.31 -5.23
CA LYS A 138 4.74 1.14 -5.35
C LYS A 138 5.93 1.87 -4.73
N ASP A 139 6.49 1.39 -3.61
CA ASP A 139 7.72 1.93 -3.00
C ASP A 139 8.92 1.81 -3.97
N PHE A 140 8.96 0.78 -4.80
CA PHE A 140 9.94 0.61 -5.89
C PHE A 140 9.58 1.38 -7.18
N GLY A 141 8.54 2.19 -7.15
CA GLY A 141 8.07 2.99 -8.29
C GLY A 141 7.39 2.16 -9.37
N ILE A 142 6.78 1.04 -9.01
CA ILE A 142 6.00 0.18 -9.89
C ILE A 142 4.55 0.13 -9.41
N GLU A 143 3.64 0.70 -10.19
CA GLU A 143 2.21 0.63 -9.90
C GLU A 143 1.62 -0.66 -10.49
N ILE A 144 1.01 -1.46 -9.63
CA ILE A 144 0.30 -2.69 -9.98
C ILE A 144 -1.06 -2.74 -9.30
N GLU A 145 -1.93 -3.59 -9.80
CA GLU A 145 -3.19 -3.95 -9.17
C GLU A 145 -3.30 -5.48 -9.07
N VAL A 146 -3.61 -6.01 -7.88
CA VAL A 146 -3.85 -7.44 -7.68
C VAL A 146 -5.27 -7.77 -8.12
N THR A 147 -5.42 -8.54 -9.18
CA THR A 147 -6.71 -8.92 -9.77
C THR A 147 -7.27 -10.21 -9.18
N ALA A 148 -6.40 -11.16 -8.87
CA ALA A 148 -6.80 -12.43 -8.26
C ALA A 148 -5.71 -13.02 -7.38
N VAL A 149 -6.12 -13.83 -6.40
CA VAL A 149 -5.23 -14.59 -5.52
C VAL A 149 -5.63 -16.06 -5.60
N ASN A 150 -4.64 -16.90 -5.89
CA ASN A 150 -4.80 -18.35 -5.97
C ASN A 150 -3.90 -18.99 -4.89
N PRO A 151 -4.42 -19.25 -3.68
CA PRO A 151 -3.66 -19.94 -2.65
C PRO A 151 -3.47 -21.40 -3.04
N GLY A 152 -2.25 -21.90 -2.89
CA GLY A 152 -1.90 -23.31 -3.05
C GLY A 152 -1.46 -23.90 -1.71
N PRO A 153 -1.13 -25.20 -1.69
CA PRO A 153 -0.72 -25.85 -0.45
C PRO A 153 0.66 -25.38 0.08
N VAL A 154 1.52 -24.90 -0.80
CA VAL A 154 2.87 -24.43 -0.44
C VAL A 154 3.12 -23.01 -0.97
N ILE A 155 2.57 -22.68 -2.13
CA ILE A 155 2.84 -21.43 -2.85
C ILE A 155 1.51 -20.72 -3.13
N THR A 156 1.45 -19.45 -2.77
CA THR A 156 0.33 -18.58 -3.14
C THR A 156 0.69 -17.76 -4.37
N ARG A 157 -0.14 -17.82 -5.40
CA ARG A 157 0.03 -17.04 -6.62
C ARG A 157 -0.88 -15.82 -6.61
N PHE A 158 -0.26 -14.65 -6.69
CA PHE A 158 -0.93 -13.36 -6.88
C PHE A 158 -0.91 -13.00 -8.36
N GLU A 159 -2.08 -12.85 -8.97
CA GLU A 159 -2.20 -12.38 -10.34
C GLU A 159 -2.28 -10.85 -10.32
N VAL A 160 -1.30 -10.20 -10.92
CA VAL A 160 -1.15 -8.75 -10.87
C VAL A 160 -1.23 -8.15 -12.27
N GLN A 161 -1.93 -7.04 -12.39
CA GLN A 161 -1.98 -6.23 -13.60
C GLN A 161 -1.06 -5.03 -13.43
N PRO A 162 0.05 -4.94 -14.17
CA PRO A 162 0.91 -3.76 -14.13
C PRO A 162 0.23 -2.58 -14.83
N ALA A 163 0.54 -1.36 -14.38
CA ALA A 163 0.09 -0.15 -15.05
C ALA A 163 0.67 -0.04 -16.47
N PRO A 164 -0.03 0.62 -17.40
CA PRO A 164 0.45 0.80 -18.76
C PRO A 164 1.86 1.40 -18.81
N GLY A 165 2.72 0.82 -19.66
CA GLY A 165 4.11 1.28 -19.82
C GLY A 165 5.12 0.64 -18.88
N ILE A 166 4.72 -0.20 -17.94
CA ILE A 166 5.64 -0.95 -17.07
C ILE A 166 6.08 -2.22 -17.78
N LYS A 167 7.41 -2.39 -17.93
CA LYS A 167 8.01 -3.62 -18.49
C LYS A 167 8.04 -4.71 -17.43
N VAL A 168 7.63 -5.92 -17.80
CA VAL A 168 7.62 -7.10 -16.92
C VAL A 168 9.00 -7.43 -16.35
N SER A 169 10.04 -7.28 -17.16
CA SER A 169 11.44 -7.51 -16.74
C SER A 169 11.85 -6.62 -15.57
N ARG A 170 11.25 -5.43 -15.41
CA ARG A 170 11.54 -4.57 -14.26
C ARG A 170 11.01 -5.19 -12.96
N ILE A 171 9.85 -5.87 -13.01
CA ILE A 171 9.29 -6.58 -11.86
C ILE A 171 10.12 -7.82 -11.55
N SER A 172 10.52 -8.57 -12.58
CA SER A 172 11.35 -9.78 -12.42
C SER A 172 12.70 -9.48 -11.77
N ASN A 173 13.32 -8.36 -12.14
CA ASN A 173 14.61 -7.95 -11.56
C ASN A 173 14.50 -7.56 -10.07
N LEU A 174 13.33 -7.11 -9.62
CA LEU A 174 13.08 -6.75 -8.23
C LEU A 174 12.66 -7.94 -7.34
N ALA A 175 12.58 -9.16 -7.88
CA ALA A 175 12.10 -10.33 -7.13
C ALA A 175 12.86 -10.57 -5.81
N LYS A 176 14.19 -10.39 -5.80
CA LYS A 176 15.03 -10.53 -4.59
C LYS A 176 14.78 -9.42 -3.56
N ASP A 177 14.63 -8.18 -4.01
CA ASP A 177 14.36 -7.05 -3.15
C ASP A 177 12.94 -7.11 -2.59
N LEU A 178 12.00 -7.60 -3.39
CA LEU A 178 10.63 -7.85 -2.97
C LEU A 178 10.56 -8.96 -1.91
N ALA A 179 11.28 -10.07 -2.10
CA ALA A 179 11.36 -11.15 -1.11
C ALA A 179 11.87 -10.63 0.25
N ARG A 180 12.92 -9.80 0.22
CA ARG A 180 13.44 -9.17 1.43
C ARG A 180 12.43 -8.21 2.08
N SER A 181 11.75 -7.40 1.27
CA SER A 181 10.80 -6.39 1.78
C SER A 181 9.51 -6.99 2.34
N LEU A 182 9.14 -8.18 1.87
CA LEU A 182 7.99 -8.98 2.33
C LEU A 182 8.37 -9.97 3.45
N ALA A 183 9.66 -10.05 3.81
CA ALA A 183 10.20 -11.01 4.78
C ALA A 183 9.88 -12.47 4.44
N VAL A 184 9.91 -12.83 3.15
CA VAL A 184 9.69 -14.20 2.66
C VAL A 184 10.98 -14.79 2.11
N ILE A 185 11.06 -16.14 2.05
CA ILE A 185 12.27 -16.87 1.62
C ILE A 185 12.63 -16.52 0.17
N SER A 186 11.62 -16.49 -0.70
CA SER A 186 11.82 -16.20 -2.13
C SER A 186 10.53 -15.68 -2.76
N VAL A 187 10.68 -14.94 -3.85
CA VAL A 187 9.57 -14.52 -4.71
C VAL A 187 9.91 -14.94 -6.13
N ARG A 188 8.97 -15.60 -6.80
CA ARG A 188 9.09 -15.98 -8.20
C ARG A 188 8.11 -15.18 -9.04
N VAL A 189 8.60 -14.56 -10.10
CA VAL A 189 7.77 -13.84 -11.07
C VAL A 189 7.54 -14.72 -12.29
N VAL A 190 6.28 -15.00 -12.59
CA VAL A 190 5.83 -15.72 -13.77
C VAL A 190 5.34 -14.69 -14.78
N GLU A 191 6.16 -14.39 -15.77
CA GLU A 191 5.94 -13.29 -16.71
C GLU A 191 4.74 -13.49 -17.61
N VAL A 192 4.42 -14.75 -17.95
CA VAL A 192 3.32 -15.10 -18.85
C VAL A 192 2.46 -16.19 -18.24
N ILE A 193 1.18 -15.90 -18.10
CA ILE A 193 0.17 -16.89 -17.73
C ILE A 193 -0.68 -17.18 -18.97
N PRO A 194 -0.72 -18.43 -19.45
CA PRO A 194 -1.51 -18.76 -20.65
C PRO A 194 -2.97 -18.31 -20.54
N GLY A 195 -3.45 -17.61 -21.55
CA GLY A 195 -4.83 -17.12 -21.61
C GLY A 195 -5.14 -15.90 -20.74
N LYS A 196 -4.13 -15.23 -20.17
CA LYS A 196 -4.31 -14.02 -19.35
C LYS A 196 -3.27 -12.96 -19.70
N THR A 197 -3.65 -11.70 -19.52
CA THR A 197 -2.77 -10.53 -19.71
C THR A 197 -2.09 -10.08 -18.41
N VAL A 198 -2.20 -10.86 -17.35
CA VAL A 198 -1.67 -10.59 -16.04
C VAL A 198 -0.37 -11.35 -15.76
N ILE A 199 0.42 -10.89 -14.84
CA ILE A 199 1.67 -11.50 -14.38
C ILE A 199 1.40 -12.25 -13.08
N GLY A 200 2.05 -13.40 -12.90
CA GLY A 200 1.99 -14.16 -11.65
C GLY A 200 3.15 -13.80 -10.73
N ILE A 201 2.85 -13.48 -9.47
CA ILE A 201 3.86 -13.37 -8.40
C ILE A 201 3.59 -14.51 -7.43
N GLU A 202 4.54 -15.43 -7.31
CA GLU A 202 4.46 -16.63 -6.47
C GLU A 202 5.26 -16.40 -5.18
N ILE A 203 4.58 -16.57 -4.06
CA ILE A 203 5.13 -16.38 -2.70
C ILE A 203 4.87 -17.67 -1.91
N PRO A 204 5.90 -18.27 -1.29
CA PRO A 204 5.76 -19.46 -0.44
C PRO A 204 5.14 -19.13 0.93
#